data_47b1bab1a8ef5a44be2d78ed2cd8bbda
#
_entry.id   47b1bab1a8ef5a44be2d78ed2cd8bbda
#
_cell.length_a   1.000
_cell.length_b   1.000
_cell.length_c   1.000
_cell.angle_alpha   90.00
_cell.angle_beta   90.00
_cell.angle_gamma   90.00
#
_symmetry.space_group_name_H-M   'P 1'
#
loop_
_entity.id
_entity.type
_entity.pdbx_description
1 polymer ?
#
loop_
_entity_poly.entity_id
_entity_poly.type
_entity_poly.pdbx_seq_one_letter_code
_entity_poly.pdbx_strand_id
1 'polypeptide(L)'
;MDKELWIKRANDSLVKHFYEQQSDIEQREGFESKLTFGTAGIRGKFGLGEGRLNKFTIEKLALGLARYLNAQTNNPTIVIHYDIRHLSTEFAQIIANVLANHQIIVYLPDTYKTTPELSFAVRNLNTTAGIMITASHNPKDYNGIKVYSSDGAQLSTDASELVSRYIEEVGDPLQIDIPISKQNTSYIKPFPKSVTDDYMKHIQNMIGYIPKSDLQVVFTSLHGTSVPIVPELLKSLNFNQFNLVEAQCKPDPNFSSVQSANPEDHRAFDQAVELANKSHADLLISTDPDADRLGIAERDAHGHITYFNGNQIGALLLNYRIQQTSQLRHRLMIQSIVSSELTKSLARYNNVEYKEVLTGFKFIAQEIRQLDDHQNMIFAFEESYGFLSEPFVRDKDAVQIVPLIIKYASELKLYGKTLKDELEQIYQTVGRHEDTLFSHTLEGLEGKKKIESIMTHFRSNPPQEIQGLKVKAIEDYLTSEVYQLDKDTTSQIDSPKSNVIRVLFDEGFIALRPSGTEPKIKLYLSLKCPDFDDVAQKINAMIFS
;
A
#
# COMPACT_ATOMS: atom_id res chain seq x y z
N MET A 1 31.72 -11.95 8.12
CA MET A 1 31.74 -10.49 7.81
C MET A 1 32.50 -9.78 8.91
N ASP A 2 33.40 -8.85 8.57
CA ASP A 2 34.25 -8.15 9.55
C ASP A 2 33.43 -7.02 10.23
N LYS A 3 32.92 -7.30 11.44
CA LYS A 3 32.12 -6.36 12.24
C LYS A 3 32.93 -5.08 12.59
N GLU A 4 34.21 -5.22 12.87
CA GLU A 4 35.10 -4.09 13.24
C GLU A 4 35.27 -3.13 12.05
N LEU A 5 35.40 -3.69 10.85
CA LEU A 5 35.48 -2.89 9.62
C LEU A 5 34.19 -2.10 9.36
N TRP A 6 33.02 -2.72 9.57
CA TRP A 6 31.74 -2.02 9.47
C TRP A 6 31.63 -0.86 10.46
N ILE A 7 31.95 -1.10 11.75
CA ILE A 7 31.93 -0.06 12.79
C ILE A 7 32.88 1.08 12.45
N LYS A 8 34.04 0.77 11.91
CA LYS A 8 35.05 1.77 11.52
C LYS A 8 34.60 2.60 10.30
N ARG A 9 34.02 1.99 9.30
CA ARG A 9 33.63 2.65 8.04
C ARG A 9 32.25 3.32 8.09
N ALA A 10 31.31 2.78 8.83
CA ALA A 10 29.99 3.37 9.02
C ALA A 10 30.06 4.49 10.06
N ASN A 11 30.37 5.69 9.60
CA ASN A 11 30.55 6.87 10.45
C ASN A 11 29.27 7.72 10.61
N ASP A 12 28.15 7.32 10.01
CA ASP A 12 26.87 7.97 10.18
C ASP A 12 26.36 7.82 11.63
N SER A 13 26.17 8.96 12.32
CA SER A 13 25.80 8.97 13.74
C SER A 13 24.40 8.41 14.00
N LEU A 14 23.47 8.61 13.05
CA LEU A 14 22.09 8.15 13.18
C LEU A 14 21.99 6.64 12.98
N VAL A 15 22.71 6.08 12.00
CA VAL A 15 22.79 4.62 11.78
C VAL A 15 23.41 3.94 13.00
N LYS A 16 24.47 4.52 13.59
CA LYS A 16 25.07 4.02 14.84
C LYS A 16 24.09 4.07 16.00
N HIS A 17 23.37 5.18 16.16
CA HIS A 17 22.36 5.33 17.19
C HIS A 17 21.28 4.23 17.11
N PHE A 18 20.72 3.97 15.92
CA PHE A 18 19.77 2.88 15.74
C PHE A 18 20.39 1.51 15.99
N TYR A 19 21.63 1.29 15.57
CA TYR A 19 22.36 0.04 15.83
C TYR A 19 22.54 -0.22 17.33
N GLU A 20 22.90 0.81 18.09
CA GLU A 20 23.12 0.72 19.55
C GLU A 20 21.82 0.46 20.33
N GLN A 21 20.68 0.82 19.78
CA GLN A 21 19.36 0.55 20.37
C GLN A 21 18.83 -0.85 20.08
N GLN A 22 19.43 -1.57 19.13
CA GLN A 22 19.04 -2.94 18.78
C GLN A 22 19.51 -3.94 19.85
N SER A 23 18.70 -4.98 20.04
CA SER A 23 19.10 -6.14 20.85
C SER A 23 20.30 -6.87 20.23
N ASP A 24 21.02 -7.66 21.02
CA ASP A 24 22.16 -8.45 20.54
C ASP A 24 21.78 -9.38 19.37
N ILE A 25 20.53 -9.90 19.38
CA ILE A 25 20.01 -10.74 18.31
C ILE A 25 19.86 -9.92 17.03
N GLU A 26 19.22 -8.77 17.09
CA GLU A 26 19.02 -7.88 15.93
C GLU A 26 20.33 -7.35 15.36
N GLN A 27 21.30 -7.02 16.23
CA GLN A 27 22.65 -6.63 15.80
C GLN A 27 23.35 -7.76 15.04
N ARG A 28 23.25 -9.00 15.55
CA ARG A 28 23.83 -10.19 14.91
C ARG A 28 23.18 -10.46 13.55
N GLU A 29 21.85 -10.39 13.46
CA GLU A 29 21.12 -10.53 12.21
C GLU A 29 21.59 -9.55 11.13
N GLY A 30 21.94 -8.32 11.51
CA GLY A 30 22.48 -7.32 10.59
C GLY A 30 23.74 -7.79 9.85
N PHE A 31 24.55 -8.64 10.47
CA PHE A 31 25.79 -9.19 9.89
C PHE A 31 25.63 -10.59 9.28
N GLU A 32 24.67 -11.37 9.76
CA GLU A 32 24.45 -12.76 9.31
C GLU A 32 23.43 -12.86 8.19
N SER A 33 22.56 -11.86 8.02
CA SER A 33 21.59 -11.79 6.93
C SER A 33 22.01 -10.80 5.84
N LYS A 34 21.25 -10.79 4.74
CA LYS A 34 21.35 -9.80 3.66
C LYS A 34 19.99 -9.20 3.39
N LEU A 35 19.95 -7.91 3.09
CA LEU A 35 18.76 -7.28 2.52
C LEU A 35 18.51 -7.90 1.14
N THR A 36 17.34 -8.49 0.98
CA THR A 36 16.90 -9.04 -0.29
C THR A 36 16.01 -8.05 -1.02
N PHE A 37 16.24 -7.86 -2.31
CA PHE A 37 15.30 -7.14 -3.16
C PHE A 37 14.09 -8.03 -3.38
N GLY A 38 12.98 -7.69 -2.69
CA GLY A 38 11.74 -8.45 -2.75
C GLY A 38 10.94 -8.18 -4.03
N THR A 39 9.64 -8.41 -3.96
CA THR A 39 8.74 -8.34 -5.13
C THR A 39 8.65 -6.99 -5.84
N ALA A 40 9.07 -5.89 -5.21
CA ALA A 40 9.10 -4.56 -5.83
C ALA A 40 10.10 -3.60 -5.16
N GLY A 41 10.98 -4.10 -4.30
CA GLY A 41 11.93 -3.25 -3.58
C GLY A 41 12.52 -3.91 -2.35
N ILE A 42 13.18 -3.12 -1.53
CA ILE A 42 13.71 -3.53 -0.22
C ILE A 42 13.00 -2.77 0.91
N ARG A 43 12.92 -3.41 2.08
CA ARG A 43 12.48 -2.78 3.33
C ARG A 43 13.27 -3.40 4.47
N GLY A 44 13.75 -2.56 5.40
CA GLY A 44 14.52 -3.04 6.54
C GLY A 44 14.71 -1.98 7.61
N LYS A 45 15.29 -2.40 8.73
CA LYS A 45 15.74 -1.50 9.80
C LYS A 45 17.06 -0.82 9.44
N PHE A 46 17.27 0.35 9.99
CA PHE A 46 18.59 0.98 10.00
C PHE A 46 19.57 0.17 10.85
N GLY A 47 20.85 0.18 10.51
CA GLY A 47 21.89 -0.46 11.30
C GLY A 47 23.13 -0.84 10.48
N LEU A 48 24.01 -1.62 11.09
CA LEU A 48 25.26 -2.08 10.50
C LEU A 48 25.12 -3.47 9.87
N GLY A 49 25.91 -3.74 8.84
CA GLY A 49 25.92 -5.01 8.10
C GLY A 49 25.07 -5.00 6.84
N GLU A 50 25.14 -6.07 6.05
CA GLU A 50 24.40 -6.22 4.80
C GLU A 50 22.90 -6.49 5.01
N GLY A 51 22.50 -6.90 6.22
CA GLY A 51 21.11 -7.13 6.59
C GLY A 51 20.36 -5.88 7.05
N ARG A 52 20.98 -4.70 6.99
CA ARG A 52 20.41 -3.43 7.48
C ARG A 52 20.57 -2.33 6.44
N LEU A 53 19.67 -1.33 6.53
CA LEU A 53 19.77 -0.12 5.71
C LEU A 53 20.85 0.82 6.25
N ASN A 54 21.79 1.13 5.39
CA ASN A 54 22.89 2.04 5.63
C ASN A 54 23.47 2.52 4.29
N LYS A 55 24.37 3.49 4.32
CA LYS A 55 25.01 4.04 3.11
C LYS A 55 25.49 2.96 2.14
N PHE A 56 26.20 1.94 2.62
CA PHE A 56 26.85 0.92 1.78
C PHE A 56 25.83 -0.02 1.09
N THR A 57 24.77 -0.40 1.81
CA THR A 57 23.69 -1.23 1.22
C THR A 57 22.87 -0.45 0.20
N ILE A 58 22.70 0.86 0.41
CA ILE A 58 22.05 1.76 -0.55
C ILE A 58 22.92 1.99 -1.78
N GLU A 59 24.23 2.20 -1.63
CA GLU A 59 25.18 2.30 -2.75
C GLU A 59 25.19 1.03 -3.60
N LYS A 60 25.21 -0.14 -2.95
CA LYS A 60 25.11 -1.45 -3.61
C LYS A 60 23.85 -1.58 -4.45
N LEU A 61 22.70 -1.25 -3.86
CA LEU A 61 21.41 -1.25 -4.56
C LEU A 61 21.44 -0.30 -5.76
N ALA A 62 21.87 0.93 -5.56
CA ALA A 62 21.90 1.94 -6.60
C ALA A 62 22.80 1.55 -7.78
N LEU A 63 23.95 0.91 -7.49
CA LEU A 63 24.87 0.41 -8.52
C LEU A 63 24.28 -0.75 -9.31
N GLY A 64 23.62 -1.71 -8.64
CA GLY A 64 22.89 -2.78 -9.31
C GLY A 64 21.78 -2.25 -10.20
N LEU A 65 21.01 -1.28 -9.70
CA LEU A 65 19.96 -0.62 -10.48
C LEU A 65 20.52 0.16 -11.67
N ALA A 66 21.66 0.86 -11.50
CA ALA A 66 22.33 1.55 -12.63
C ALA A 66 22.70 0.59 -13.76
N ARG A 67 23.26 -0.58 -13.41
CA ARG A 67 23.58 -1.65 -14.40
C ARG A 67 22.32 -2.15 -15.08
N TYR A 68 21.26 -2.43 -14.34
CA TYR A 68 19.97 -2.84 -14.89
C TYR A 68 19.41 -1.81 -15.88
N LEU A 69 19.34 -0.53 -15.50
CA LEU A 69 18.79 0.52 -16.35
C LEU A 69 19.60 0.72 -17.63
N ASN A 70 20.93 0.71 -17.55
CA ASN A 70 21.82 0.82 -18.71
C ASN A 70 21.74 -0.40 -19.64
N ALA A 71 21.33 -1.56 -19.12
CA ALA A 71 21.05 -2.73 -19.95
C ALA A 71 19.69 -2.63 -20.69
N GLN A 72 18.75 -1.80 -20.22
CA GLN A 72 17.44 -1.62 -20.84
C GLN A 72 17.46 -0.60 -21.99
N THR A 73 18.25 0.48 -21.85
CA THR A 73 18.30 1.57 -22.83
C THR A 73 19.62 2.34 -22.76
N ASN A 74 20.02 2.97 -23.88
CA ASN A 74 21.24 3.76 -23.95
C ASN A 74 21.16 5.11 -23.21
N ASN A 75 19.97 5.64 -22.95
CA ASN A 75 19.76 6.93 -22.29
C ASN A 75 18.70 6.81 -21.19
N PRO A 76 18.97 6.06 -20.13
CA PRO A 76 18.00 5.89 -19.06
C PRO A 76 17.75 7.18 -18.30
N THR A 77 16.51 7.35 -17.88
CA THR A 77 16.05 8.47 -17.06
C THR A 77 15.26 7.94 -15.87
N ILE A 78 15.29 8.61 -14.74
CA ILE A 78 14.59 8.17 -13.53
C ILE A 78 14.07 9.34 -12.70
N VAL A 79 12.94 9.13 -12.03
CA VAL A 79 12.44 10.02 -10.98
C VAL A 79 12.70 9.40 -9.62
N ILE A 80 13.18 10.16 -8.66
CA ILE A 80 13.34 9.72 -7.26
C ILE A 80 12.44 10.59 -6.39
N HIS A 81 11.49 9.98 -5.69
CA HIS A 81 10.74 10.58 -4.59
C HIS A 81 11.14 9.94 -3.26
N TYR A 82 10.89 10.63 -2.17
CA TYR A 82 11.18 10.17 -0.83
C TYR A 82 10.19 10.74 0.19
N ASP A 83 9.97 10.00 1.27
CA ASP A 83 9.11 10.43 2.37
C ASP A 83 9.88 11.23 3.44
N ILE A 84 9.24 11.47 4.58
CA ILE A 84 9.77 12.28 5.67
C ILE A 84 10.68 11.51 6.64
N ARG A 85 10.89 10.22 6.44
CA ARG A 85 11.61 9.35 7.37
C ARG A 85 13.09 9.74 7.49
N HIS A 86 13.67 9.30 8.61
CA HIS A 86 15.12 9.39 8.79
C HIS A 86 15.85 8.85 7.56
N LEU A 87 16.90 9.54 7.15
CA LEU A 87 17.79 9.20 6.03
C LEU A 87 17.13 9.10 4.64
N SER A 88 15.83 9.43 4.49
CA SER A 88 15.19 9.38 3.17
C SER A 88 15.82 10.35 2.19
N THR A 89 16.13 11.57 2.61
CA THR A 89 16.81 12.59 1.79
C THR A 89 18.24 12.18 1.46
N GLU A 90 19.00 11.68 2.45
CA GLU A 90 20.37 11.22 2.28
C GLU A 90 20.45 10.03 1.33
N PHE A 91 19.54 9.07 1.46
CA PHE A 91 19.46 7.91 0.54
C PHE A 91 19.10 8.35 -0.87
N ALA A 92 18.16 9.30 -1.03
CA ALA A 92 17.83 9.87 -2.32
C ALA A 92 19.05 10.50 -3.00
N GLN A 93 19.84 11.26 -2.25
CA GLN A 93 21.06 11.90 -2.75
C GLN A 93 22.15 10.87 -3.10
N ILE A 94 22.33 9.83 -2.28
CA ILE A 94 23.27 8.73 -2.56
C ILE A 94 22.89 8.04 -3.86
N ILE A 95 21.63 7.64 -3.99
CA ILE A 95 21.13 6.97 -5.20
C ILE A 95 21.29 7.87 -6.43
N ALA A 96 20.89 9.15 -6.32
CA ALA A 96 21.02 10.09 -7.42
C ALA A 96 22.49 10.27 -7.88
N ASN A 97 23.43 10.35 -6.95
CA ASN A 97 24.86 10.46 -7.26
C ASN A 97 25.40 9.21 -7.97
N VAL A 98 25.03 8.02 -7.49
CA VAL A 98 25.45 6.74 -8.12
C VAL A 98 24.92 6.66 -9.53
N LEU A 99 23.62 6.93 -9.73
CA LEU A 99 22.98 6.87 -11.04
C LEU A 99 23.57 7.90 -12.01
N ALA A 100 23.80 9.13 -11.53
CA ALA A 100 24.42 10.20 -12.32
C ALA A 100 25.85 9.85 -12.77
N ASN A 101 26.64 9.18 -11.92
CA ASN A 101 27.98 8.67 -12.27
C ASN A 101 27.93 7.60 -13.36
N HIS A 102 26.78 6.93 -13.53
CA HIS A 102 26.52 5.98 -14.59
C HIS A 102 25.74 6.59 -15.78
N GLN A 103 25.78 7.92 -15.92
CA GLN A 103 25.16 8.69 -17.04
C GLN A 103 23.64 8.55 -17.13
N ILE A 104 22.98 8.29 -16.00
CA ILE A 104 21.52 8.22 -15.90
C ILE A 104 20.99 9.60 -15.48
N ILE A 105 20.04 10.15 -16.23
CA ILE A 105 19.39 11.41 -15.87
C ILE A 105 18.43 11.15 -14.72
N VAL A 106 18.62 11.89 -13.62
CA VAL A 106 17.81 11.76 -12.39
C VAL A 106 17.02 13.03 -12.17
N TYR A 107 15.69 12.93 -12.08
CA TYR A 107 14.83 14.00 -11.59
C TYR A 107 14.67 13.85 -10.09
N LEU A 108 15.20 14.80 -9.31
CA LEU A 108 15.21 14.79 -7.84
C LEU A 108 14.51 16.03 -7.29
N PRO A 109 13.46 15.88 -6.46
CA PRO A 109 12.82 17.00 -5.78
C PRO A 109 13.70 17.52 -4.63
N ASP A 110 13.50 18.79 -4.29
CA ASP A 110 14.14 19.47 -3.16
C ASP A 110 13.46 19.18 -1.81
N THR A 111 12.27 18.56 -1.85
CA THR A 111 11.50 18.18 -0.67
C THR A 111 10.82 16.84 -0.87
N TYR A 112 10.32 16.26 0.21
CA TYR A 112 9.58 14.99 0.17
C TYR A 112 8.33 15.07 -0.75
N LYS A 113 7.95 13.93 -1.32
CA LYS A 113 6.86 13.76 -2.26
C LYS A 113 6.09 12.45 -2.00
N THR A 114 4.85 12.40 -2.48
CA THR A 114 3.98 11.21 -2.29
C THR A 114 4.34 10.07 -3.24
N THR A 115 4.02 8.84 -2.83
CA THR A 115 4.11 7.65 -3.68
C THR A 115 3.23 7.74 -4.94
N PRO A 116 1.95 8.14 -4.88
CA PRO A 116 1.14 8.26 -6.10
C PRO A 116 1.65 9.34 -7.06
N GLU A 117 2.17 10.47 -6.56
CA GLU A 117 2.77 11.48 -7.42
C GLU A 117 4.00 10.94 -8.16
N LEU A 118 4.80 10.04 -7.56
CA LEU A 118 5.88 9.35 -8.27
C LEU A 118 5.35 8.53 -9.45
N SER A 119 4.34 7.70 -9.22
CA SER A 119 3.73 6.88 -10.28
C SER A 119 3.25 7.75 -11.45
N PHE A 120 2.63 8.88 -11.15
CA PHE A 120 2.23 9.88 -12.15
C PHE A 120 3.45 10.50 -12.85
N ALA A 121 4.45 10.91 -12.10
CA ALA A 121 5.66 11.58 -12.61
C ALA A 121 6.44 10.71 -13.59
N VAL A 122 6.61 9.42 -13.29
CA VAL A 122 7.26 8.46 -14.20
C VAL A 122 6.58 8.46 -15.57
N ARG A 123 5.26 8.47 -15.61
CA ARG A 123 4.46 8.49 -16.85
C ARG A 123 4.46 9.86 -17.52
N ASN A 124 4.29 10.93 -16.77
CA ASN A 124 4.23 12.29 -17.29
C ASN A 124 5.56 12.71 -17.93
N LEU A 125 6.69 12.36 -17.29
CA LEU A 125 8.04 12.65 -17.80
C LEU A 125 8.57 11.58 -18.77
N ASN A 126 7.82 10.49 -18.99
CA ASN A 126 8.24 9.33 -19.80
C ASN A 126 9.62 8.79 -19.38
N THR A 127 9.85 8.65 -18.07
CA THR A 127 11.11 8.12 -17.55
C THR A 127 11.18 6.60 -17.65
N THR A 128 12.39 6.06 -17.71
CA THR A 128 12.65 4.61 -17.76
C THR A 128 12.20 3.91 -16.49
N ALA A 129 12.32 4.61 -15.34
CA ALA A 129 11.99 4.06 -14.03
C ALA A 129 11.63 5.16 -13.02
N GLY A 130 11.17 4.73 -11.85
CA GLY A 130 11.00 5.58 -10.67
C GLY A 130 11.49 4.88 -9.40
N ILE A 131 11.83 5.67 -8.39
CA ILE A 131 12.18 5.19 -7.05
C ILE A 131 11.36 5.96 -6.02
N MET A 132 10.74 5.24 -5.09
CA MET A 132 10.18 5.79 -3.86
C MET A 132 10.96 5.29 -2.65
N ILE A 133 11.52 6.22 -1.86
CA ILE A 133 12.20 5.91 -0.62
C ILE A 133 11.21 6.08 0.51
N THR A 134 10.74 4.96 1.06
CA THR A 134 9.72 4.91 2.10
C THR A 134 9.64 3.52 2.73
N ALA A 135 9.16 3.46 3.97
CA ALA A 135 8.68 2.23 4.58
C ALA A 135 7.17 2.30 4.88
N SER A 136 6.42 3.19 4.18
CA SER A 136 4.98 3.39 4.39
C SER A 136 4.68 3.64 5.89
N HIS A 137 3.86 2.83 6.53
CA HIS A 137 3.43 2.97 7.92
C HIS A 137 4.30 2.21 8.95
N ASN A 138 5.43 1.63 8.55
CA ASN A 138 6.32 0.93 9.49
C ASN A 138 6.89 1.87 10.57
N PRO A 139 7.38 1.36 11.71
CA PRO A 139 8.02 2.16 12.76
C PRO A 139 9.19 3.02 12.25
N LYS A 140 9.60 4.00 13.07
CA LYS A 140 10.61 5.02 12.72
C LYS A 140 12.00 4.46 12.40
N ASP A 141 12.33 3.28 12.92
CA ASP A 141 13.59 2.57 12.71
C ASP A 141 13.67 1.81 11.37
N TYR A 142 12.60 1.90 10.54
CA TYR A 142 12.52 1.32 9.21
C TYR A 142 12.61 2.38 8.12
N ASN A 143 13.17 1.97 6.98
CA ASN A 143 13.01 2.62 5.69
C ASN A 143 12.96 1.56 4.58
N GLY A 144 12.87 1.98 3.32
CA GLY A 144 12.84 1.06 2.19
C GLY A 144 12.96 1.80 0.87
N ILE A 145 13.04 1.03 -0.19
CA ILE A 145 13.13 1.54 -1.56
C ILE A 145 12.19 0.71 -2.42
N LYS A 146 11.16 1.34 -2.99
CA LYS A 146 10.28 0.77 -4.00
C LYS A 146 10.78 1.21 -5.37
N VAL A 147 10.82 0.31 -6.35
CA VAL A 147 11.21 0.63 -7.73
C VAL A 147 10.01 0.45 -8.65
N TYR A 148 9.84 1.41 -9.55
CA TYR A 148 8.74 1.53 -10.51
C TYR A 148 9.25 1.42 -11.93
N SER A 149 8.52 0.74 -12.78
CA SER A 149 8.77 0.66 -14.24
C SER A 149 8.24 1.88 -14.98
N SER A 150 8.57 2.00 -16.25
CA SER A 150 8.24 3.16 -17.10
C SER A 150 6.74 3.46 -17.25
N ASP A 151 5.88 2.49 -16.93
CA ASP A 151 4.42 2.69 -16.92
C ASP A 151 3.89 3.25 -15.60
N GLY A 152 4.76 3.55 -14.62
CA GLY A 152 4.41 4.07 -13.31
C GLY A 152 3.90 3.03 -12.30
N ALA A 153 3.94 1.74 -12.63
CA ALA A 153 3.63 0.66 -11.71
C ALA A 153 4.90 0.14 -11.02
N GLN A 154 4.76 -0.45 -9.84
CA GLN A 154 5.86 -1.19 -9.21
C GLN A 154 6.36 -2.30 -10.15
N LEU A 155 7.65 -2.64 -10.07
CA LEU A 155 8.25 -3.67 -10.91
C LEU A 155 7.45 -4.99 -10.88
N SER A 156 7.33 -5.62 -12.04
CA SER A 156 6.85 -7.00 -12.13
C SER A 156 7.77 -7.96 -11.37
N THR A 157 7.30 -9.18 -11.13
CA THR A 157 8.11 -10.21 -10.45
C THR A 157 9.41 -10.48 -11.23
N ASP A 158 9.31 -10.69 -12.53
CA ASP A 158 10.47 -10.98 -13.40
C ASP A 158 11.49 -9.83 -13.43
N ALA A 159 11.00 -8.58 -13.51
CA ALA A 159 11.87 -7.41 -13.47
C ALA A 159 12.54 -7.26 -12.10
N SER A 160 11.82 -7.54 -11.02
CA SER A 160 12.38 -7.52 -9.65
C SER A 160 13.47 -8.57 -9.44
N GLU A 161 13.27 -9.80 -9.97
CA GLU A 161 14.28 -10.86 -9.93
C GLU A 161 15.52 -10.48 -10.75
N LEU A 162 15.33 -9.82 -11.89
CA LEU A 162 16.44 -9.35 -12.70
C LEU A 162 17.23 -8.24 -11.99
N VAL A 163 16.55 -7.26 -11.39
CA VAL A 163 17.20 -6.21 -10.56
C VAL A 163 17.95 -6.83 -9.39
N SER A 164 17.35 -7.82 -8.70
CA SER A 164 18.01 -8.55 -7.60
C SER A 164 19.33 -9.16 -8.04
N ARG A 165 19.37 -9.82 -9.20
CA ARG A 165 20.61 -10.40 -9.75
C ARG A 165 21.68 -9.34 -9.99
N TYR A 166 21.35 -8.21 -10.61
CA TYR A 166 22.29 -7.10 -10.79
C TYR A 166 22.84 -6.53 -9.48
N ILE A 167 22.01 -6.49 -8.42
CA ILE A 167 22.43 -6.05 -7.08
C ILE A 167 23.40 -7.07 -6.46
N GLU A 168 23.11 -8.37 -6.57
CA GLU A 168 23.97 -9.44 -6.07
C GLU A 168 25.35 -9.45 -6.74
N GLU A 169 25.40 -9.22 -8.05
CA GLU A 169 26.64 -9.14 -8.85
C GLU A 169 27.56 -7.97 -8.46
N VAL A 170 27.08 -6.98 -7.71
CA VAL A 170 27.92 -5.89 -7.19
C VAL A 170 28.96 -6.42 -6.21
N GLY A 171 28.63 -7.46 -5.44
CA GLY A 171 29.53 -8.06 -4.46
C GLY A 171 29.51 -7.37 -3.10
N ASP A 172 30.69 -7.28 -2.45
CA ASP A 172 30.84 -6.73 -1.10
C ASP A 172 30.61 -5.20 -1.07
N PRO A 173 29.58 -4.70 -0.36
CA PRO A 173 29.27 -3.27 -0.32
C PRO A 173 30.40 -2.42 0.30
N LEU A 174 31.24 -2.98 1.17
CA LEU A 174 32.40 -2.26 1.73
C LEU A 174 33.55 -2.06 0.72
N GLN A 175 33.53 -2.76 -0.41
CA GLN A 175 34.51 -2.63 -1.49
C GLN A 175 34.11 -1.58 -2.55
N ILE A 176 32.88 -1.03 -2.44
CA ILE A 176 32.37 -0.05 -3.40
C ILE A 176 33.08 1.28 -3.12
N ASP A 177 33.77 1.79 -4.15
CA ASP A 177 34.33 3.13 -4.18
C ASP A 177 33.61 3.93 -5.26
N ILE A 178 32.73 4.83 -4.82
CA ILE A 178 31.95 5.68 -5.71
C ILE A 178 32.50 7.09 -5.62
N PRO A 179 33.37 7.49 -6.58
CA PRO A 179 33.87 8.84 -6.59
C PRO A 179 32.71 9.84 -6.85
N ILE A 180 32.52 10.79 -5.95
CA ILE A 180 31.62 11.92 -6.17
C ILE A 180 32.31 12.88 -7.13
N SER A 181 32.09 12.69 -8.42
CA SER A 181 32.60 13.57 -9.45
C SER A 181 31.68 14.80 -9.60
N LYS A 182 32.24 16.00 -9.48
CA LYS A 182 31.52 17.25 -9.80
C LYS A 182 31.00 17.29 -11.25
N GLN A 183 31.60 16.53 -12.15
CA GLN A 183 31.23 16.50 -13.57
C GLN A 183 29.86 15.83 -13.81
N ASN A 184 29.46 14.89 -12.95
CA ASN A 184 28.25 14.11 -13.15
C ASN A 184 27.00 14.75 -12.53
N THR A 185 27.14 15.81 -11.72
CA THR A 185 25.97 16.52 -11.16
C THR A 185 25.08 17.13 -12.22
N SER A 186 25.58 17.32 -13.46
CA SER A 186 24.77 17.75 -14.60
C SER A 186 23.65 16.75 -14.99
N TYR A 187 23.77 15.49 -14.61
CA TYR A 187 22.74 14.46 -14.80
C TYR A 187 21.64 14.51 -13.73
N ILE A 188 21.86 15.20 -12.59
CA ILE A 188 20.83 15.42 -11.59
C ILE A 188 20.08 16.70 -11.94
N LYS A 189 18.79 16.55 -12.25
CA LYS A 189 17.89 17.63 -12.64
C LYS A 189 16.91 17.92 -11.51
N PRO A 190 16.54 19.19 -11.29
CA PRO A 190 15.45 19.50 -10.37
C PRO A 190 14.15 18.86 -10.87
N PHE A 191 13.33 18.36 -9.96
CA PHE A 191 12.01 17.83 -10.29
C PHE A 191 11.11 18.98 -10.78
N PRO A 192 10.47 18.87 -11.96
CA PRO A 192 9.68 19.98 -12.51
C PRO A 192 8.38 20.19 -11.72
N LYS A 193 8.15 21.41 -11.22
CA LYS A 193 6.90 21.75 -10.52
C LYS A 193 5.65 21.49 -11.37
N SER A 194 5.74 21.65 -12.69
CA SER A 194 4.64 21.39 -13.62
C SER A 194 4.07 19.97 -13.50
N VAL A 195 4.86 18.98 -13.09
CA VAL A 195 4.40 17.59 -12.87
C VAL A 195 3.42 17.53 -11.69
N THR A 196 3.74 18.21 -10.58
CA THR A 196 2.82 18.35 -9.44
C THR A 196 1.53 19.08 -9.84
N ASP A 197 1.67 20.17 -10.59
CA ASP A 197 0.53 20.97 -11.06
C ASP A 197 -0.38 20.14 -12.00
N ASP A 198 0.20 19.35 -12.90
CA ASP A 198 -0.53 18.45 -13.80
C ASP A 198 -1.22 17.30 -13.01
N TYR A 199 -0.55 16.71 -12.04
CA TYR A 199 -1.13 15.69 -11.17
C TYR A 199 -2.35 16.22 -10.42
N MET A 200 -2.23 17.39 -9.78
CA MET A 200 -3.34 18.06 -9.11
C MET A 200 -4.49 18.35 -10.08
N LYS A 201 -4.18 18.81 -11.30
CA LYS A 201 -5.16 19.10 -12.34
C LYS A 201 -5.94 17.85 -12.78
N HIS A 202 -5.29 16.70 -12.87
CA HIS A 202 -6.00 15.44 -13.17
C HIS A 202 -7.02 15.11 -12.07
N ILE A 203 -6.63 15.26 -10.79
CA ILE A 203 -7.54 15.06 -9.67
C ILE A 203 -8.69 16.08 -9.69
N GLN A 204 -8.38 17.37 -9.93
CA GLN A 204 -9.41 18.42 -10.04
C GLN A 204 -10.43 18.09 -11.15
N ASN A 205 -9.97 17.63 -12.31
CA ASN A 205 -10.85 17.25 -13.41
C ASN A 205 -11.72 16.03 -13.05
N MET A 206 -11.16 15.02 -12.37
CA MET A 206 -11.89 13.85 -11.89
C MET A 206 -12.98 14.22 -10.88
N ILE A 207 -12.68 15.13 -9.95
CA ILE A 207 -13.61 15.55 -8.91
C ILE A 207 -14.66 16.54 -9.45
N GLY A 208 -14.24 17.43 -10.35
CA GLY A 208 -15.06 18.53 -10.82
C GLY A 208 -15.25 19.59 -9.74
N TYR A 209 -16.35 19.52 -8.99
CA TYR A 209 -16.57 20.41 -7.85
C TYR A 209 -17.09 19.62 -6.63
N ILE A 210 -16.85 20.15 -5.43
CA ILE A 210 -17.43 19.65 -4.18
C ILE A 210 -18.65 20.53 -3.85
N PRO A 211 -19.84 19.97 -3.69
CA PRO A 211 -21.04 20.77 -3.42
C PRO A 211 -20.92 21.45 -2.05
N LYS A 212 -21.44 22.66 -1.98
CA LYS A 212 -21.44 23.42 -0.73
C LYS A 212 -22.41 22.80 0.27
N SER A 213 -21.91 22.26 1.34
CA SER A 213 -22.64 21.70 2.47
C SER A 213 -22.10 22.28 3.78
N ASP A 214 -22.62 21.87 4.92
CA ASP A 214 -22.08 22.18 6.25
C ASP A 214 -21.13 21.11 6.79
N LEU A 215 -20.69 20.18 5.95
CA LEU A 215 -19.73 19.14 6.30
C LEU A 215 -18.44 19.75 6.84
N GLN A 216 -18.05 19.34 8.05
CA GLN A 216 -16.79 19.71 8.68
C GLN A 216 -15.84 18.50 8.69
N VAL A 217 -14.59 18.70 8.28
CA VAL A 217 -13.62 17.64 8.16
C VAL A 217 -12.41 17.90 9.07
N VAL A 218 -11.89 16.84 9.69
CA VAL A 218 -10.55 16.84 10.31
C VAL A 218 -9.64 15.96 9.48
N PHE A 219 -8.46 16.47 9.15
CA PHE A 219 -7.46 15.77 8.36
C PHE A 219 -6.14 15.61 9.11
N THR A 220 -5.56 14.43 9.05
CA THR A 220 -4.20 14.14 9.50
C THR A 220 -3.41 13.39 8.43
N SER A 221 -2.16 13.78 8.24
CA SER A 221 -1.21 13.07 7.38
C SER A 221 -0.33 12.07 8.14
N LEU A 222 -0.51 11.92 9.45
CA LEU A 222 0.35 11.13 10.32
C LEU A 222 1.85 11.45 10.11
N HIS A 223 2.20 12.74 10.07
CA HIS A 223 3.50 13.32 9.71
C HIS A 223 3.92 13.15 8.24
N GLY A 224 3.07 12.57 7.40
CA GLY A 224 3.41 12.13 6.04
C GLY A 224 3.42 13.22 4.97
N THR A 225 3.63 12.73 3.75
CA THR A 225 3.90 13.53 2.55
C THR A 225 2.67 14.18 1.92
N SER A 226 1.46 13.89 2.39
CA SER A 226 0.22 14.43 1.82
C SER A 226 -0.06 15.89 2.18
N VAL A 227 0.58 16.43 3.23
CA VAL A 227 0.31 17.81 3.72
C VAL A 227 0.57 18.91 2.69
N PRO A 228 1.65 18.91 1.88
CA PRO A 228 1.84 19.96 0.89
C PRO A 228 0.79 19.98 -0.21
N ILE A 229 0.17 18.84 -0.50
CA ILE A 229 -0.69 18.68 -1.69
C ILE A 229 -2.19 18.65 -1.34
N VAL A 230 -2.60 17.90 -0.32
CA VAL A 230 -4.03 17.71 -0.01
C VAL A 230 -4.73 19.01 0.38
N PRO A 231 -4.20 19.85 1.31
CA PRO A 231 -4.84 21.11 1.66
C PRO A 231 -4.92 22.10 0.48
N GLU A 232 -3.91 22.14 -0.39
CA GLU A 232 -3.91 22.98 -1.60
C GLU A 232 -4.97 22.50 -2.59
N LEU A 233 -5.04 21.19 -2.81
CA LEU A 233 -6.03 20.55 -3.66
C LEU A 233 -7.46 20.83 -3.19
N LEU A 234 -7.75 20.67 -1.90
CA LEU A 234 -9.07 20.94 -1.34
C LEU A 234 -9.48 22.41 -1.51
N LYS A 235 -8.57 23.35 -1.24
CA LYS A 235 -8.81 24.78 -1.47
C LYS A 235 -9.08 25.10 -2.94
N SER A 236 -8.36 24.46 -3.87
CA SER A 236 -8.54 24.65 -5.31
C SER A 236 -9.91 24.12 -5.80
N LEU A 237 -10.47 23.13 -5.09
CA LEU A 237 -11.82 22.62 -5.29
C LEU A 237 -12.90 23.42 -4.53
N ASN A 238 -12.53 24.59 -3.97
CA ASN A 238 -13.39 25.46 -3.16
C ASN A 238 -13.93 24.80 -1.88
N PHE A 239 -13.26 23.78 -1.35
CA PHE A 239 -13.58 23.17 -0.06
C PHE A 239 -12.61 23.71 0.99
N ASN A 240 -13.14 24.49 1.95
CA ASN A 240 -12.36 25.15 3.00
C ASN A 240 -12.78 24.71 4.42
N GLN A 241 -13.76 23.82 4.54
CA GLN A 241 -14.33 23.36 5.82
C GLN A 241 -13.55 22.16 6.37
N PHE A 242 -12.23 22.35 6.52
CA PHE A 242 -11.37 21.34 7.12
C PHE A 242 -10.40 21.94 8.13
N ASN A 243 -10.10 21.17 9.17
CA ASN A 243 -9.10 21.47 10.19
C ASN A 243 -7.98 20.43 10.11
N LEU A 244 -6.73 20.88 10.17
CA LEU A 244 -5.56 20.00 10.22
C LEU A 244 -5.25 19.64 11.68
N VAL A 245 -4.87 18.41 11.92
CA VAL A 245 -4.21 18.02 13.17
C VAL A 245 -2.79 18.56 13.13
N GLU A 246 -2.59 19.80 13.56
CA GLU A 246 -1.36 20.59 13.39
C GLU A 246 -0.08 19.86 13.84
N ALA A 247 -0.16 19.09 14.93
CA ALA A 247 0.96 18.31 15.44
C ALA A 247 1.38 17.18 14.47
N GLN A 248 0.41 16.60 13.76
CA GLN A 248 0.60 15.47 12.86
C GLN A 248 0.71 15.88 11.38
N CYS A 249 0.45 17.16 11.07
CA CYS A 249 0.58 17.74 9.74
C CYS A 249 1.92 18.50 9.56
N LYS A 250 2.94 18.08 10.29
CA LYS A 250 4.33 18.56 10.18
C LYS A 250 5.24 17.36 10.01
N PRO A 251 6.26 17.44 9.14
CA PRO A 251 7.21 16.35 8.98
C PRO A 251 7.94 16.07 10.30
N ASP A 252 7.85 14.85 10.79
CA ASP A 252 8.58 14.38 11.96
C ASP A 252 9.00 12.93 11.76
N PRO A 253 10.28 12.66 11.47
CA PRO A 253 10.78 11.31 11.22
C PRO A 253 10.72 10.39 12.45
N ASN A 254 10.50 10.95 13.65
CA ASN A 254 10.29 10.17 14.87
C ASN A 254 8.84 9.74 15.09
N PHE A 255 7.89 10.28 14.31
CA PHE A 255 6.46 10.05 14.49
C PHE A 255 5.99 10.34 15.93
N SER A 256 6.53 11.40 16.56
CA SER A 256 6.45 11.65 18.01
C SER A 256 5.03 11.85 18.54
N SER A 257 4.10 12.28 17.69
CA SER A 257 2.71 12.58 18.09
C SER A 257 1.72 11.46 17.74
N VAL A 258 2.16 10.32 17.20
CA VAL A 258 1.30 9.19 16.86
C VAL A 258 1.77 7.90 17.53
N GLN A 259 0.83 7.06 17.94
CA GLN A 259 1.14 5.70 18.43
C GLN A 259 1.32 4.72 17.27
N SER A 260 0.67 5.00 16.14
CA SER A 260 0.76 4.23 14.92
C SER A 260 0.62 5.17 13.72
N ALA A 261 1.49 5.02 12.74
CA ALA A 261 1.38 5.74 11.47
C ALA A 261 0.55 4.97 10.42
N ASN A 262 -0.19 3.94 10.85
CA ASN A 262 -1.03 3.11 9.98
C ASN A 262 -2.50 3.52 10.10
N PRO A 263 -3.17 3.99 9.04
CA PRO A 263 -4.59 4.34 9.05
C PRO A 263 -5.55 3.18 9.39
N GLU A 264 -5.08 1.93 9.32
CA GLU A 264 -5.84 0.74 9.76
C GLU A 264 -5.97 0.66 11.31
N ASP A 265 -5.07 1.32 12.02
CA ASP A 265 -5.03 1.33 13.48
C ASP A 265 -5.85 2.52 14.01
N HIS A 266 -6.89 2.25 14.79
CA HIS A 266 -7.74 3.31 15.35
C HIS A 266 -6.95 4.34 16.17
N ARG A 267 -5.82 3.94 16.81
CA ARG A 267 -4.93 4.85 17.56
C ARG A 267 -4.29 5.94 16.69
N ALA A 268 -4.23 5.74 15.38
CA ALA A 268 -3.80 6.78 14.44
C ALA A 268 -4.74 7.99 14.42
N PHE A 269 -6.00 7.80 14.85
CA PHE A 269 -7.02 8.85 14.88
C PHE A 269 -7.14 9.57 16.22
N ASP A 270 -6.42 9.20 17.27
CA ASP A 270 -6.63 9.76 18.64
C ASP A 270 -6.67 11.29 18.66
N GLN A 271 -5.67 11.96 18.06
CA GLN A 271 -5.66 13.44 18.00
C GLN A 271 -6.71 14.01 17.04
N ALA A 272 -7.03 13.28 15.97
CA ALA A 272 -8.10 13.69 15.06
C ALA A 272 -9.47 13.63 15.75
N VAL A 273 -9.72 12.62 16.57
CA VAL A 273 -10.94 12.51 17.39
C VAL A 273 -11.03 13.64 18.42
N GLU A 274 -9.91 13.95 19.10
CA GLU A 274 -9.89 15.09 20.04
C GLU A 274 -10.22 16.41 19.34
N LEU A 275 -9.64 16.65 18.16
CA LEU A 275 -9.91 17.85 17.38
C LEU A 275 -11.35 17.86 16.85
N ALA A 276 -11.85 16.74 16.36
CA ALA A 276 -13.22 16.61 15.86
C ALA A 276 -14.25 16.88 16.96
N ASN A 277 -14.01 16.43 18.19
CA ASN A 277 -14.88 16.74 19.33
C ASN A 277 -14.90 18.22 19.68
N LYS A 278 -13.77 18.93 19.55
CA LYS A 278 -13.66 20.38 19.80
C LYS A 278 -14.28 21.21 18.69
N SER A 279 -14.11 20.79 17.43
CA SER A 279 -14.58 21.52 16.24
C SER A 279 -15.95 21.06 15.73
N HIS A 280 -16.54 20.04 16.36
CA HIS A 280 -17.76 19.37 15.91
C HIS A 280 -17.68 18.87 14.47
N ALA A 281 -16.49 18.39 14.06
CA ALA A 281 -16.31 17.84 12.72
C ALA A 281 -17.08 16.52 12.55
N ASP A 282 -17.59 16.30 11.34
CA ASP A 282 -18.39 15.15 10.96
C ASP A 282 -17.53 13.99 10.47
N LEU A 283 -16.49 14.31 9.67
CA LEU A 283 -15.64 13.34 8.99
C LEU A 283 -14.17 13.52 9.38
N LEU A 284 -13.53 12.42 9.74
CA LEU A 284 -12.11 12.36 10.05
C LEU A 284 -11.41 11.55 8.96
N ILE A 285 -10.31 12.08 8.44
CA ILE A 285 -9.53 11.45 7.37
C ILE A 285 -8.07 11.38 7.79
N SER A 286 -7.45 10.21 7.61
CA SER A 286 -6.01 10.04 7.78
C SER A 286 -5.37 9.43 6.54
N THR A 287 -4.15 9.84 6.22
CA THR A 287 -3.31 9.17 5.21
C THR A 287 -2.04 8.65 5.87
N ASP A 288 -1.50 7.55 5.33
CA ASP A 288 -0.21 7.05 5.79
C ASP A 288 0.97 7.94 5.31
N PRO A 289 2.19 7.72 5.82
CA PRO A 289 3.31 8.64 5.58
C PRO A 289 3.69 8.86 4.11
N ASP A 290 3.53 7.89 3.23
CA ASP A 290 3.81 8.04 1.80
C ASP A 290 2.55 8.29 0.94
N ALA A 291 1.40 8.48 1.60
CA ALA A 291 0.12 8.90 1.02
C ALA A 291 -0.47 7.92 0.00
N ASP A 292 -0.17 6.62 0.13
CA ASP A 292 -0.76 5.59 -0.71
C ASP A 292 -1.99 4.94 -0.05
N ARG A 293 -2.21 5.12 1.27
CA ARG A 293 -3.36 4.60 2.02
C ARG A 293 -4.17 5.71 2.67
N LEU A 294 -5.47 5.44 2.83
CA LEU A 294 -6.41 6.36 3.44
C LEU A 294 -7.34 5.62 4.40
N GLY A 295 -7.47 6.15 5.63
CA GLY A 295 -8.48 5.74 6.60
C GLY A 295 -9.50 6.84 6.83
N ILE A 296 -10.73 6.47 7.17
CA ILE A 296 -11.79 7.39 7.56
C ILE A 296 -12.51 6.94 8.83
N ALA A 297 -12.99 7.92 9.56
CA ALA A 297 -13.96 7.74 10.63
C ALA A 297 -15.02 8.84 10.55
N GLU A 298 -16.23 8.55 10.99
CA GLU A 298 -17.36 9.47 11.01
C GLU A 298 -17.85 9.69 12.44
N ARG A 299 -18.16 10.94 12.75
CA ARG A 299 -18.67 11.34 14.05
C ARG A 299 -20.16 11.68 13.93
N ASP A 300 -20.99 11.03 14.75
CA ASP A 300 -22.42 11.33 14.82
C ASP A 300 -22.74 12.58 15.66
N ALA A 301 -23.99 12.99 15.65
CA ALA A 301 -24.47 14.15 16.42
C ALA A 301 -24.28 14.00 17.95
N HIS A 302 -24.13 12.79 18.46
CA HIS A 302 -23.92 12.48 19.87
C HIS A 302 -22.43 12.40 20.25
N GLY A 303 -21.53 12.52 19.27
CA GLY A 303 -20.10 12.44 19.45
C GLY A 303 -19.51 11.02 19.37
N HIS A 304 -20.31 10.02 19.00
CA HIS A 304 -19.79 8.68 18.81
C HIS A 304 -19.01 8.61 17.49
N ILE A 305 -17.87 7.91 17.53
CA ILE A 305 -17.00 7.71 16.38
C ILE A 305 -17.24 6.32 15.78
N THR A 306 -17.53 6.27 14.49
CA THR A 306 -17.58 5.04 13.69
C THR A 306 -16.35 4.99 12.81
N TYR A 307 -15.50 3.98 12.98
CA TYR A 307 -14.36 3.71 12.11
C TYR A 307 -14.81 2.77 11.00
N PHE A 308 -14.36 3.04 9.77
CA PHE A 308 -14.64 2.16 8.63
C PHE A 308 -13.39 1.35 8.29
N ASN A 309 -13.54 0.04 8.12
CA ASN A 309 -12.44 -0.78 7.62
C ASN A 309 -12.24 -0.60 6.11
N GLY A 310 -11.11 -1.10 5.57
CA GLY A 310 -10.76 -0.90 4.16
C GLY A 310 -11.80 -1.46 3.19
N ASN A 311 -12.47 -2.56 3.54
CA ASN A 311 -13.53 -3.14 2.72
C ASN A 311 -14.81 -2.29 2.71
N GLN A 312 -15.18 -1.73 3.85
CA GLN A 312 -16.32 -0.80 3.97
C GLN A 312 -16.07 0.49 3.18
N ILE A 313 -14.86 1.06 3.31
CA ILE A 313 -14.44 2.22 2.50
C ILE A 313 -14.48 1.87 1.01
N GLY A 314 -13.97 0.69 0.64
CA GLY A 314 -14.01 0.18 -0.73
C GLY A 314 -15.43 0.06 -1.26
N ALA A 315 -16.37 -0.46 -0.47
CA ALA A 315 -17.78 -0.56 -0.86
C ALA A 315 -18.44 0.82 -1.03
N LEU A 316 -18.21 1.76 -0.13
CA LEU A 316 -18.71 3.13 -0.23
C LEU A 316 -18.18 3.84 -1.47
N LEU A 317 -16.86 3.78 -1.71
CA LEU A 317 -16.23 4.39 -2.88
C LEU A 317 -16.69 3.74 -4.20
N LEU A 318 -16.78 2.41 -4.24
CA LEU A 318 -17.31 1.70 -5.41
C LEU A 318 -18.76 2.11 -5.70
N ASN A 319 -19.62 2.16 -4.67
CA ASN A 319 -21.01 2.60 -4.83
C ASN A 319 -21.09 4.01 -5.43
N TYR A 320 -20.28 4.92 -4.92
CA TYR A 320 -20.23 6.28 -5.45
C TYR A 320 -19.70 6.34 -6.89
N ARG A 321 -18.65 5.59 -7.21
CA ARG A 321 -18.11 5.51 -8.58
C ARG A 321 -19.09 4.89 -9.55
N ILE A 322 -19.87 3.89 -9.14
CA ILE A 322 -20.95 3.30 -9.96
C ILE A 322 -21.97 4.36 -10.35
N GLN A 323 -22.38 5.21 -9.40
CA GLN A 323 -23.33 6.30 -9.64
C GLN A 323 -22.77 7.34 -10.62
N GLN A 324 -21.51 7.77 -10.39
CA GLN A 324 -20.84 8.79 -11.22
C GLN A 324 -20.52 8.31 -12.65
N THR A 325 -20.37 7.00 -12.85
CA THR A 325 -19.95 6.42 -14.13
C THR A 325 -21.08 5.64 -14.82
N SER A 326 -22.33 5.91 -14.44
CA SER A 326 -23.52 5.20 -14.97
C SER A 326 -23.66 5.25 -16.50
N GLN A 327 -23.12 6.29 -17.13
CA GLN A 327 -23.09 6.48 -18.58
C GLN A 327 -22.04 5.64 -19.32
N LEU A 328 -21.03 5.11 -18.60
CA LEU A 328 -19.96 4.31 -19.20
C LEU A 328 -20.44 2.86 -19.41
N ARG A 329 -19.96 2.26 -20.50
CA ARG A 329 -20.13 0.83 -20.79
C ARG A 329 -18.88 0.07 -20.32
N HIS A 330 -19.00 -1.26 -20.18
CA HIS A 330 -17.87 -2.14 -19.79
C HIS A 330 -17.09 -1.61 -18.59
N ARG A 331 -17.85 -1.26 -17.54
CA ARG A 331 -17.30 -0.79 -16.27
C ARG A 331 -16.64 -1.94 -15.55
N LEU A 332 -15.41 -1.74 -15.09
CA LEU A 332 -14.62 -2.74 -14.40
C LEU A 332 -14.19 -2.26 -13.02
N MET A 333 -14.37 -3.11 -12.02
CA MET A 333 -13.77 -3.02 -10.68
C MET A 333 -12.67 -4.08 -10.56
N ILE A 334 -11.53 -3.71 -9.94
CA ILE A 334 -10.42 -4.64 -9.68
C ILE A 334 -10.15 -4.66 -8.18
N GLN A 335 -10.03 -5.85 -7.57
CA GLN A 335 -9.72 -5.99 -6.16
C GLN A 335 -8.77 -7.15 -5.88
N SER A 336 -8.18 -7.18 -4.67
CA SER A 336 -7.41 -8.33 -4.23
C SER A 336 -8.32 -9.53 -3.93
N ILE A 337 -7.78 -10.75 -4.07
CA ILE A 337 -8.51 -12.01 -3.77
C ILE A 337 -8.93 -12.13 -2.30
N VAL A 338 -8.41 -11.29 -1.41
CA VAL A 338 -8.74 -11.26 0.03
C VAL A 338 -9.59 -10.04 0.41
N SER A 339 -9.98 -9.22 -0.58
CA SER A 339 -10.95 -8.14 -0.40
C SER A 339 -12.39 -8.68 -0.36
N SER A 340 -13.33 -7.83 0.04
CA SER A 340 -14.68 -8.23 0.44
C SER A 340 -15.57 -8.84 -0.66
N GLU A 341 -16.42 -9.79 -0.26
CA GLU A 341 -17.57 -10.22 -1.06
C GLU A 341 -18.64 -9.12 -1.22
N LEU A 342 -18.70 -8.16 -0.30
CA LEU A 342 -19.63 -7.03 -0.37
C LEU A 342 -19.47 -6.25 -1.68
N THR A 343 -18.24 -5.92 -2.04
CA THR A 343 -17.94 -5.18 -3.28
C THR A 343 -18.24 -5.98 -4.53
N LYS A 344 -18.01 -7.30 -4.53
CA LYS A 344 -18.41 -8.18 -5.65
C LYS A 344 -19.93 -8.26 -5.78
N SER A 345 -20.65 -8.37 -4.67
CA SER A 345 -22.11 -8.37 -4.66
C SER A 345 -22.68 -7.04 -5.18
N LEU A 346 -22.05 -5.92 -4.79
CA LEU A 346 -22.41 -4.58 -5.28
C LEU A 346 -22.13 -4.42 -6.78
N ALA A 347 -20.99 -4.92 -7.27
CA ALA A 347 -20.64 -4.92 -8.68
C ALA A 347 -21.63 -5.74 -9.51
N ARG A 348 -21.94 -6.97 -9.08
CA ARG A 348 -22.95 -7.83 -9.76
C ARG A 348 -24.32 -7.17 -9.83
N TYR A 349 -24.78 -6.59 -8.71
CA TYR A 349 -26.09 -5.93 -8.65
C TYR A 349 -26.20 -4.75 -9.65
N ASN A 350 -25.09 -4.04 -9.89
CA ASN A 350 -25.04 -2.88 -10.77
C ASN A 350 -24.52 -3.18 -12.18
N ASN A 351 -24.39 -4.46 -12.58
CA ASN A 351 -23.83 -4.88 -13.86
C ASN A 351 -22.44 -4.25 -14.14
N VAL A 352 -21.57 -4.26 -13.12
CA VAL A 352 -20.16 -3.90 -13.21
C VAL A 352 -19.35 -5.18 -13.26
N GLU A 353 -18.47 -5.32 -14.24
CA GLU A 353 -17.50 -6.41 -14.30
C GLU A 353 -16.52 -6.28 -13.13
N TYR A 354 -16.01 -7.42 -12.62
CA TYR A 354 -14.96 -7.38 -11.62
C TYR A 354 -13.88 -8.41 -11.91
N LYS A 355 -12.66 -8.06 -11.52
CA LYS A 355 -11.51 -8.95 -11.52
C LYS A 355 -10.92 -9.05 -10.13
N GLU A 356 -10.51 -10.26 -9.75
CA GLU A 356 -9.77 -10.54 -8.53
C GLU A 356 -8.31 -10.86 -8.89
N VAL A 357 -7.38 -10.25 -8.17
CA VAL A 357 -5.94 -10.44 -8.38
C VAL A 357 -5.25 -10.78 -7.05
N LEU A 358 -4.04 -11.32 -7.10
CA LEU A 358 -3.23 -11.53 -5.90
C LEU A 358 -3.02 -10.23 -5.12
N THR A 359 -2.80 -10.35 -3.82
CA THR A 359 -2.47 -9.20 -2.96
C THR A 359 -1.17 -8.54 -3.39
N GLY A 360 -1.20 -7.25 -3.53
CA GLY A 360 -0.14 -6.38 -4.01
C GLY A 360 -0.59 -5.56 -5.20
N PHE A 361 -0.61 -4.24 -5.06
CA PHE A 361 -1.20 -3.32 -6.05
C PHE A 361 -0.56 -3.43 -7.44
N LYS A 362 0.66 -3.99 -7.53
CA LYS A 362 1.31 -4.32 -8.82
C LYS A 362 0.48 -5.25 -9.70
N PHE A 363 -0.31 -6.15 -9.10
CA PHE A 363 -1.20 -7.05 -9.86
C PHE A 363 -2.42 -6.30 -10.37
N ILE A 364 -2.98 -5.38 -9.58
CA ILE A 364 -4.00 -4.43 -10.04
C ILE A 364 -3.46 -3.59 -11.20
N ALA A 365 -2.26 -3.04 -11.06
CA ALA A 365 -1.62 -2.25 -12.12
C ALA A 365 -1.35 -3.08 -13.39
N GLN A 366 -1.06 -4.38 -13.26
CA GLN A 366 -0.91 -5.29 -14.39
C GLN A 366 -2.22 -5.44 -15.16
N GLU A 367 -3.35 -5.61 -14.48
CA GLU A 367 -4.68 -5.65 -15.11
C GLU A 367 -5.02 -4.32 -15.80
N ILE A 368 -4.73 -3.20 -15.13
CA ILE A 368 -4.93 -1.87 -15.74
C ILE A 368 -4.11 -1.69 -17.02
N ARG A 369 -2.89 -2.26 -17.09
CA ARG A 369 -2.04 -2.21 -18.30
C ARG A 369 -2.65 -2.99 -19.46
N GLN A 370 -3.40 -4.04 -19.18
CA GLN A 370 -4.01 -4.93 -20.17
C GLN A 370 -5.42 -4.50 -20.61
N LEU A 371 -5.95 -3.42 -20.04
CA LEU A 371 -7.26 -2.90 -20.45
C LEU A 371 -7.25 -2.51 -21.92
N ASP A 372 -8.28 -2.95 -22.64
CA ASP A 372 -8.53 -2.48 -23.99
C ASP A 372 -9.27 -1.14 -24.00
N ASP A 373 -9.35 -0.51 -25.17
CA ASP A 373 -9.99 0.82 -25.34
C ASP A 373 -11.51 0.84 -25.01
N HIS A 374 -12.11 -0.33 -24.85
CA HIS A 374 -13.54 -0.46 -24.54
C HIS A 374 -13.82 -0.62 -23.05
N GLN A 375 -12.84 -1.08 -22.27
CA GLN A 375 -12.97 -1.31 -20.85
C GLN A 375 -12.70 -0.04 -20.04
N ASN A 376 -13.58 0.26 -19.09
CA ASN A 376 -13.47 1.41 -18.22
C ASN A 376 -13.26 0.94 -16.77
N MET A 377 -12.02 0.98 -16.28
CA MET A 377 -11.79 0.81 -14.86
C MET A 377 -12.42 1.99 -14.12
N ILE A 378 -13.40 1.71 -13.29
CA ILE A 378 -14.08 2.72 -12.48
C ILE A 378 -13.56 2.79 -11.06
N PHE A 379 -12.97 1.70 -10.55
CA PHE A 379 -12.43 1.62 -9.20
C PHE A 379 -11.52 0.39 -9.05
N ALA A 380 -10.47 0.54 -8.24
CA ALA A 380 -9.64 -0.58 -7.81
C ALA A 380 -9.21 -0.40 -6.35
N PHE A 381 -9.06 -1.52 -5.60
CA PHE A 381 -8.66 -1.42 -4.21
C PHE A 381 -8.09 -2.71 -3.61
N GLU A 382 -7.40 -2.55 -2.49
CA GLU A 382 -7.04 -3.60 -1.56
C GLU A 382 -7.65 -3.32 -0.18
N GLU A 383 -8.04 -4.37 0.53
CA GLU A 383 -8.64 -4.30 1.88
C GLU A 383 -7.77 -3.56 2.90
N SER A 384 -6.46 -3.49 2.63
CA SER A 384 -5.46 -2.80 3.45
C SER A 384 -5.44 -1.29 3.22
N TYR A 385 -6.60 -0.67 3.02
CA TYR A 385 -6.82 0.79 2.90
C TYR A 385 -6.15 1.44 1.67
N GLY A 386 -5.88 0.66 0.64
CA GLY A 386 -5.30 1.14 -0.60
C GLY A 386 -6.32 1.22 -1.74
N PHE A 387 -6.59 2.40 -2.27
CA PHE A 387 -7.64 2.67 -3.24
C PHE A 387 -7.12 3.41 -4.46
N LEU A 388 -7.76 3.20 -5.61
CA LEU A 388 -7.52 3.91 -6.85
C LEU A 388 -8.85 4.16 -7.57
N SER A 389 -9.16 5.41 -7.85
CA SER A 389 -10.40 5.79 -8.56
C SER A 389 -10.21 5.91 -10.07
N GLU A 390 -9.11 6.49 -10.52
CA GLU A 390 -8.79 6.64 -11.95
C GLU A 390 -7.35 6.24 -12.28
N PRO A 391 -7.11 5.60 -13.43
CA PRO A 391 -5.86 4.94 -13.75
C PRO A 391 -4.78 5.85 -14.34
N PHE A 392 -4.82 7.18 -14.12
CA PHE A 392 -3.70 8.05 -14.46
C PHE A 392 -2.48 7.82 -13.56
N VAL A 393 -2.68 7.20 -12.41
CA VAL A 393 -1.69 6.62 -11.51
C VAL A 393 -1.75 5.08 -11.62
N ARG A 394 -0.66 4.37 -11.32
CA ARG A 394 -0.57 2.90 -11.36
C ARG A 394 -0.24 2.28 -10.00
N ASP A 395 -0.52 3.00 -8.94
CA ASP A 395 -0.45 2.54 -7.55
C ASP A 395 -1.65 3.11 -6.77
N LYS A 396 -1.80 2.70 -5.52
CA LYS A 396 -2.77 3.26 -4.58
C LYS A 396 -2.57 4.77 -4.46
N ASP A 397 -3.65 5.53 -4.36
CA ASP A 397 -3.59 6.98 -4.37
C ASP A 397 -4.57 7.61 -3.38
N ALA A 398 -4.09 7.84 -2.15
CA ALA A 398 -4.90 8.51 -1.15
C ALA A 398 -5.17 9.98 -1.50
N VAL A 399 -4.30 10.63 -2.30
CA VAL A 399 -4.46 12.05 -2.66
C VAL A 399 -5.68 12.27 -3.55
N GLN A 400 -5.98 11.33 -4.48
CA GLN A 400 -7.21 11.42 -5.27
C GLN A 400 -8.46 10.99 -4.48
N ILE A 401 -8.29 10.11 -3.46
CA ILE A 401 -9.42 9.60 -2.69
C ILE A 401 -9.92 10.60 -1.65
N VAL A 402 -9.03 11.40 -1.04
CA VAL A 402 -9.44 12.42 -0.05
C VAL A 402 -10.53 13.36 -0.59
N PRO A 403 -10.37 14.07 -1.71
CA PRO A 403 -11.44 14.93 -2.22
C PRO A 403 -12.65 14.13 -2.72
N LEU A 404 -12.47 12.89 -3.18
CA LEU A 404 -13.57 12.03 -3.65
C LEU A 404 -14.51 11.67 -2.49
N ILE A 405 -13.97 11.22 -1.34
CA ILE A 405 -14.78 10.88 -0.17
C ILE A 405 -15.41 12.12 0.47
N ILE A 406 -14.72 13.27 0.46
CA ILE A 406 -15.27 14.55 0.92
C ILE A 406 -16.45 14.96 0.05
N LYS A 407 -16.32 14.85 -1.27
CA LYS A 407 -17.42 15.14 -2.20
C LYS A 407 -18.63 14.24 -1.92
N TYR A 408 -18.40 12.94 -1.78
CA TYR A 408 -19.45 11.99 -1.46
C TYR A 408 -20.16 12.32 -0.15
N ALA A 409 -19.40 12.52 0.92
CA ALA A 409 -19.95 12.90 2.22
C ALA A 409 -20.70 14.25 2.18
N SER A 410 -20.21 15.22 1.38
CA SER A 410 -20.87 16.51 1.17
C SER A 410 -22.23 16.34 0.47
N GLU A 411 -22.30 15.50 -0.54
CA GLU A 411 -23.54 15.17 -1.24
C GLU A 411 -24.56 14.47 -0.31
N LEU A 412 -24.12 13.49 0.47
CA LEU A 412 -24.95 12.81 1.48
C LEU A 412 -25.47 13.77 2.54
N LYS A 413 -24.62 14.67 3.03
CA LYS A 413 -24.98 15.67 4.04
C LYS A 413 -26.10 16.59 3.59
N LEU A 414 -26.17 16.95 2.30
CA LEU A 414 -27.28 17.75 1.73
C LEU A 414 -28.65 17.06 1.84
N TYR A 415 -28.64 15.73 1.94
CA TYR A 415 -29.85 14.92 2.13
C TYR A 415 -30.05 14.46 3.58
N GLY A 416 -29.25 14.99 4.52
CA GLY A 416 -29.31 14.60 5.94
C GLY A 416 -28.81 13.17 6.20
N LYS A 417 -27.99 12.63 5.31
CA LYS A 417 -27.42 11.29 5.39
C LYS A 417 -25.94 11.33 5.75
N THR A 418 -25.43 10.20 6.25
CA THR A 418 -24.05 9.96 6.60
C THR A 418 -23.46 8.83 5.73
N LEU A 419 -22.13 8.63 5.76
CA LEU A 419 -21.49 7.49 5.12
C LEU A 419 -21.95 6.16 5.76
N LYS A 420 -22.20 6.17 7.08
CA LYS A 420 -22.77 5.02 7.78
C LYS A 420 -24.16 4.66 7.29
N ASP A 421 -25.04 5.65 7.09
CA ASP A 421 -26.38 5.42 6.54
C ASP A 421 -26.30 4.81 5.13
N GLU A 422 -25.37 5.30 4.33
CA GLU A 422 -25.16 4.79 2.97
C GLU A 422 -24.61 3.36 2.98
N LEU A 423 -23.70 3.03 3.88
CA LEU A 423 -23.21 1.66 4.06
C LEU A 423 -24.34 0.71 4.47
N GLU A 424 -25.22 1.13 5.39
CA GLU A 424 -26.39 0.36 5.78
C GLU A 424 -27.36 0.16 4.59
N GLN A 425 -27.51 1.16 3.73
CA GLN A 425 -28.30 1.03 2.50
C GLN A 425 -27.68 0.02 1.51
N ILE A 426 -26.34 0.01 1.38
CA ILE A 426 -25.62 -1.01 0.59
C ILE A 426 -25.91 -2.40 1.16
N TYR A 427 -25.78 -2.60 2.47
CA TYR A 427 -26.09 -3.87 3.12
C TYR A 427 -27.53 -4.33 2.89
N GLN A 428 -28.51 -3.42 2.94
CA GLN A 428 -29.91 -3.74 2.64
C GLN A 428 -30.10 -4.16 1.18
N THR A 429 -29.33 -3.60 0.27
CA THR A 429 -29.47 -3.84 -1.18
C THR A 429 -28.85 -5.17 -1.61
N VAL A 430 -27.64 -5.48 -1.15
CA VAL A 430 -26.87 -6.64 -1.65
C VAL A 430 -26.60 -7.70 -0.59
N GLY A 431 -27.03 -7.46 0.65
CA GLY A 431 -26.80 -8.30 1.82
C GLY A 431 -25.59 -7.85 2.62
N ARG A 432 -25.64 -8.10 3.94
CA ARG A 432 -24.58 -7.75 4.88
C ARG A 432 -23.49 -8.81 4.81
N HIS A 433 -22.38 -8.49 4.14
CA HIS A 433 -21.13 -9.23 4.25
C HIS A 433 -20.24 -8.49 5.23
N GLU A 434 -19.74 -9.19 6.21
CA GLU A 434 -18.83 -8.66 7.23
C GLU A 434 -17.43 -9.23 7.04
N ASP A 435 -16.43 -8.44 7.37
CA ASP A 435 -15.04 -8.75 7.08
C ASP A 435 -14.19 -8.62 8.32
N THR A 436 -13.27 -9.57 8.54
CA THR A 436 -12.26 -9.46 9.59
C THR A 436 -10.94 -10.07 9.17
N LEU A 437 -9.88 -9.64 9.86
CA LEU A 437 -8.52 -10.14 9.66
C LEU A 437 -7.92 -10.53 11.01
N PHE A 438 -7.52 -11.78 11.14
CA PHE A 438 -6.66 -12.23 12.23
C PHE A 438 -5.21 -12.36 11.74
N SER A 439 -4.27 -11.84 12.53
CA SER A 439 -2.85 -11.91 12.23
C SER A 439 -2.12 -12.59 13.40
N HIS A 440 -1.52 -13.74 13.15
CA HIS A 440 -0.79 -14.52 14.14
C HIS A 440 0.71 -14.48 13.86
N THR A 441 1.49 -14.01 14.83
CA THR A 441 2.95 -14.11 14.81
C THR A 441 3.35 -15.38 15.54
N LEU A 442 4.04 -16.28 14.86
CA LEU A 442 4.50 -17.57 15.38
C LEU A 442 6.02 -17.62 15.25
N GLU A 443 6.72 -17.17 16.31
CA GLU A 443 8.17 -16.97 16.28
C GLU A 443 8.98 -18.27 16.28
N GLY A 444 10.20 -18.20 15.77
CA GLY A 444 11.17 -19.27 15.77
C GLY A 444 10.89 -20.40 14.77
N LEU A 445 11.71 -21.46 14.84
CA LEU A 445 11.60 -22.62 13.95
C LEU A 445 10.30 -23.40 14.14
N GLU A 446 9.82 -23.51 15.37
CA GLU A 446 8.55 -24.19 15.68
C GLU A 446 7.36 -23.41 15.12
N GLY A 447 7.40 -22.08 15.18
CA GLY A 447 6.38 -21.23 14.57
C GLY A 447 6.32 -21.40 13.05
N LYS A 448 7.46 -21.44 12.36
CA LYS A 448 7.51 -21.73 10.92
C LYS A 448 6.92 -23.08 10.58
N LYS A 449 7.29 -24.15 11.32
CA LYS A 449 6.72 -25.48 11.12
C LYS A 449 5.21 -25.51 11.35
N LYS A 450 4.70 -24.78 12.36
CA LYS A 450 3.26 -24.69 12.61
C LYS A 450 2.55 -24.01 11.43
N ILE A 451 3.08 -22.93 10.88
CA ILE A 451 2.54 -22.27 9.68
C ILE A 451 2.50 -23.25 8.49
N GLU A 452 3.61 -23.94 8.23
CA GLU A 452 3.70 -24.93 7.15
C GLU A 452 2.72 -26.09 7.36
N SER A 453 2.56 -26.55 8.59
CA SER A 453 1.60 -27.61 8.95
C SER A 453 0.16 -27.18 8.69
N ILE A 454 -0.23 -25.96 9.09
CA ILE A 454 -1.57 -25.42 8.82
C ILE A 454 -1.84 -25.39 7.32
N MET A 455 -0.93 -24.82 6.53
CA MET A 455 -1.10 -24.73 5.08
C MET A 455 -1.15 -26.12 4.41
N THR A 456 -0.31 -27.06 4.85
CA THR A 456 -0.29 -28.42 4.35
C THR A 456 -1.57 -29.17 4.70
N HIS A 457 -2.10 -28.98 5.92
CA HIS A 457 -3.35 -29.61 6.35
C HIS A 457 -4.52 -29.21 5.44
N PHE A 458 -4.70 -27.91 5.17
CA PHE A 458 -5.77 -27.42 4.29
C PHE A 458 -5.62 -27.94 2.84
N ARG A 459 -4.39 -28.15 2.36
CA ARG A 459 -4.13 -28.73 1.03
C ARG A 459 -4.43 -30.22 0.95
N SER A 460 -3.96 -30.96 1.96
CA SER A 460 -4.04 -32.44 1.93
C SER A 460 -5.40 -32.98 2.40
N ASN A 461 -6.07 -32.25 3.27
CA ASN A 461 -7.34 -32.65 3.87
C ASN A 461 -8.34 -31.48 3.81
N PRO A 462 -8.81 -31.11 2.61
CA PRO A 462 -9.72 -30.01 2.47
C PRO A 462 -11.01 -30.25 3.27
N PRO A 463 -11.41 -29.31 4.16
CA PRO A 463 -12.61 -29.45 4.95
C PRO A 463 -13.86 -29.43 4.06
N GLN A 464 -14.86 -30.23 4.38
CA GLN A 464 -16.16 -30.20 3.69
C GLN A 464 -17.12 -29.17 4.31
N GLU A 465 -16.88 -28.84 5.56
CA GLU A 465 -17.67 -27.87 6.33
C GLU A 465 -16.77 -27.17 7.36
N ILE A 466 -17.01 -25.89 7.61
CA ILE A 466 -16.33 -25.08 8.62
C ILE A 466 -17.40 -24.32 9.40
N GLN A 467 -17.57 -24.61 10.69
CA GLN A 467 -18.53 -23.94 11.58
C GLN A 467 -19.97 -23.85 11.01
N GLY A 468 -20.46 -24.93 10.40
CA GLY A 468 -21.78 -24.99 9.78
C GLY A 468 -21.86 -24.42 8.35
N LEU A 469 -20.76 -23.84 7.84
CA LEU A 469 -20.66 -23.34 6.48
C LEU A 469 -20.16 -24.45 5.56
N LYS A 470 -20.95 -24.80 4.54
CA LYS A 470 -20.61 -25.85 3.57
C LYS A 470 -19.57 -25.34 2.58
N VAL A 471 -18.43 -26.02 2.50
CA VAL A 471 -17.38 -25.68 1.53
C VAL A 471 -17.81 -26.05 0.11
N LYS A 472 -17.72 -25.11 -0.82
CA LYS A 472 -18.03 -25.27 -2.24
C LYS A 472 -16.79 -25.57 -3.06
N ALA A 473 -15.74 -24.77 -2.83
CA ALA A 473 -14.49 -24.93 -3.56
C ALA A 473 -13.31 -24.48 -2.69
N ILE A 474 -12.13 -24.98 -3.06
CA ILE A 474 -10.85 -24.54 -2.52
C ILE A 474 -9.98 -24.06 -3.68
N GLU A 475 -9.49 -22.85 -3.57
CA GLU A 475 -8.51 -22.25 -4.47
C GLU A 475 -7.13 -22.31 -3.83
N ASP A 476 -6.21 -23.07 -4.42
CA ASP A 476 -4.81 -23.10 -4.00
C ASP A 476 -3.95 -22.38 -5.04
N TYR A 477 -3.54 -21.18 -4.70
CA TYR A 477 -2.71 -20.35 -5.58
C TYR A 477 -1.25 -20.81 -5.68
N LEU A 478 -0.80 -21.74 -4.82
CA LEU A 478 0.54 -22.33 -4.93
C LEU A 478 0.60 -23.40 -6.01
N THR A 479 -0.47 -24.22 -6.12
CA THR A 479 -0.59 -25.24 -7.18
C THR A 479 -1.27 -24.70 -8.44
N SER A 480 -1.90 -23.51 -8.35
CA SER A 480 -2.74 -22.89 -9.38
C SER A 480 -3.98 -23.71 -9.71
N GLU A 481 -4.62 -24.30 -8.69
CA GLU A 481 -5.76 -25.19 -8.85
C GLU A 481 -6.98 -24.72 -8.06
N VAL A 482 -8.18 -24.92 -8.64
CA VAL A 482 -9.47 -24.83 -7.95
C VAL A 482 -10.06 -26.21 -7.87
N TYR A 483 -10.26 -26.70 -6.66
CA TYR A 483 -10.99 -27.94 -6.41
C TYR A 483 -12.45 -27.64 -6.05
N GLN A 484 -13.39 -28.06 -6.92
CA GLN A 484 -14.83 -27.93 -6.71
C GLN A 484 -15.35 -29.15 -5.95
N LEU A 485 -15.71 -28.99 -4.67
CA LEU A 485 -16.08 -30.12 -3.83
C LEU A 485 -17.41 -30.76 -4.21
N ASP A 486 -18.37 -29.94 -4.69
CA ASP A 486 -19.72 -30.42 -5.09
C ASP A 486 -19.72 -31.21 -6.39
N LYS A 487 -18.71 -31.01 -7.23
CA LYS A 487 -18.59 -31.67 -8.57
C LYS A 487 -17.45 -32.67 -8.63
N ASP A 488 -16.62 -32.73 -7.58
CA ASP A 488 -15.39 -33.54 -7.56
C ASP A 488 -14.51 -33.29 -8.82
N THR A 489 -14.30 -32.00 -9.14
CA THR A 489 -13.54 -31.58 -10.32
C THR A 489 -12.48 -30.56 -9.97
N THR A 490 -11.36 -30.62 -10.68
CA THR A 490 -10.26 -29.64 -10.57
C THR A 490 -10.18 -28.82 -11.85
N SER A 491 -9.95 -27.52 -11.71
CA SER A 491 -9.67 -26.57 -12.81
C SER A 491 -8.45 -25.73 -12.48
N GLN A 492 -7.90 -25.02 -13.47
CA GLN A 492 -6.72 -24.18 -13.28
C GLN A 492 -7.09 -22.74 -12.94
N ILE A 493 -6.26 -22.10 -12.10
CA ILE A 493 -6.28 -20.66 -11.84
C ILE A 493 -5.27 -19.99 -12.78
N ASP A 494 -5.74 -19.04 -13.57
CA ASP A 494 -4.87 -18.18 -14.38
C ASP A 494 -4.37 -17.01 -13.52
N SER A 495 -3.36 -17.26 -12.71
CA SER A 495 -2.75 -16.30 -11.80
C SER A 495 -1.31 -16.70 -11.50
N PRO A 496 -0.40 -15.77 -11.21
CA PRO A 496 0.92 -16.10 -10.71
C PRO A 496 0.83 -16.95 -9.43
N LYS A 497 1.84 -17.79 -9.20
CA LYS A 497 1.89 -18.62 -7.99
C LYS A 497 2.06 -17.79 -6.73
N SER A 498 1.29 -18.12 -5.69
CA SER A 498 1.39 -17.49 -4.37
C SER A 498 0.99 -18.49 -3.28
N ASN A 499 1.62 -18.42 -2.12
CA ASN A 499 1.26 -19.29 -1.00
C ASN A 499 -0.01 -18.80 -0.30
N VAL A 500 -1.14 -18.91 -0.99
CA VAL A 500 -2.48 -18.55 -0.49
C VAL A 500 -3.41 -19.72 -0.72
N ILE A 501 -4.25 -20.00 0.27
CA ILE A 501 -5.39 -20.94 0.15
C ILE A 501 -6.66 -20.13 0.45
N ARG A 502 -7.66 -20.26 -0.41
CA ARG A 502 -8.95 -19.63 -0.25
C ARG A 502 -10.05 -20.69 -0.25
N VAL A 503 -10.87 -20.73 0.80
CA VAL A 503 -11.99 -21.66 0.96
C VAL A 503 -13.27 -20.90 0.70
N LEU A 504 -14.05 -21.34 -0.28
CA LEU A 504 -15.25 -20.68 -0.75
C LEU A 504 -16.51 -21.35 -0.21
N PHE A 505 -17.47 -20.53 0.20
CA PHE A 505 -18.81 -20.89 0.65
C PHE A 505 -19.88 -20.17 -0.19
N ASP A 506 -21.15 -20.51 -0.04
CA ASP A 506 -22.23 -19.70 -0.58
C ASP A 506 -22.31 -18.33 0.11
N GLU A 507 -21.91 -18.28 1.37
CA GLU A 507 -21.91 -17.09 2.22
C GLU A 507 -20.69 -16.18 2.01
N GLY A 508 -19.64 -16.62 1.31
CA GLY A 508 -18.42 -15.87 1.09
C GLY A 508 -17.15 -16.73 1.11
N PHE A 509 -16.09 -16.26 1.78
CA PHE A 509 -14.82 -16.99 1.83
C PHE A 509 -14.05 -16.80 3.14
N ILE A 510 -13.12 -17.74 3.37
CA ILE A 510 -11.95 -17.51 4.23
C ILE A 510 -10.67 -17.68 3.41
N ALA A 511 -9.60 -16.98 3.78
CA ALA A 511 -8.31 -17.12 3.11
C ALA A 511 -7.16 -17.18 4.12
N LEU A 512 -6.22 -18.09 3.88
CA LEU A 512 -5.00 -18.26 4.66
C LEU A 512 -3.80 -17.80 3.83
N ARG A 513 -3.01 -16.89 4.39
CA ARG A 513 -1.83 -16.33 3.71
C ARG A 513 -0.66 -16.17 4.68
N PRO A 514 0.36 -17.02 4.63
CA PRO A 514 1.62 -16.78 5.31
C PRO A 514 2.34 -15.53 4.77
N SER A 515 3.05 -14.82 5.65
CA SER A 515 3.97 -13.76 5.23
C SER A 515 5.21 -14.39 4.59
N GLY A 516 5.70 -13.80 3.49
CA GLY A 516 6.95 -14.23 2.86
C GLY A 516 8.22 -13.79 3.60
N THR A 517 8.11 -12.79 4.48
CA THR A 517 9.27 -12.14 5.12
C THR A 517 9.28 -12.22 6.64
N GLU A 518 8.15 -12.48 7.26
CA GLU A 518 7.97 -12.52 8.72
C GLU A 518 7.34 -13.85 9.14
N PRO A 519 7.58 -14.33 10.37
CA PRO A 519 6.95 -15.54 10.88
C PRO A 519 5.48 -15.28 11.26
N LYS A 520 4.70 -14.83 10.29
CA LYS A 520 3.28 -14.49 10.45
C LYS A 520 2.42 -15.23 9.47
N ILE A 521 1.19 -15.54 9.90
CA ILE A 521 0.12 -16.02 9.02
C ILE A 521 -1.12 -15.16 9.25
N LYS A 522 -1.78 -14.81 8.16
CA LYS A 522 -3.00 -14.02 8.16
C LYS A 522 -4.18 -14.92 7.77
N LEU A 523 -5.28 -14.76 8.50
CA LEU A 523 -6.58 -15.36 8.19
C LEU A 523 -7.56 -14.24 7.88
N TYR A 524 -8.01 -14.16 6.64
CA TYR A 524 -9.03 -13.24 6.16
C TYR A 524 -10.38 -13.94 6.14
N LEU A 525 -11.43 -13.24 6.54
CA LEU A 525 -12.82 -13.69 6.43
C LEU A 525 -13.64 -12.61 5.77
N SER A 526 -14.49 -13.01 4.83
CA SER A 526 -15.55 -12.19 4.25
C SER A 526 -16.79 -13.06 4.11
N LEU A 527 -17.75 -12.89 5.02
CA LEU A 527 -18.89 -13.80 5.15
C LEU A 527 -20.21 -13.05 5.36
N LYS A 528 -21.27 -13.61 4.82
CA LYS A 528 -22.66 -13.22 5.08
C LYS A 528 -23.31 -14.25 5.97
N CYS A 529 -23.15 -14.11 7.28
CA CYS A 529 -23.74 -15.03 8.25
C CYS A 529 -24.27 -14.28 9.48
N PRO A 530 -25.30 -14.82 10.15
CA PRO A 530 -25.68 -14.35 11.48
C PRO A 530 -24.54 -14.54 12.47
N ASP A 531 -24.46 -13.68 13.48
CA ASP A 531 -23.45 -13.76 14.55
C ASP A 531 -22.02 -13.86 14.03
N PHE A 532 -21.68 -13.06 12.99
CA PHE A 532 -20.40 -13.07 12.29
C PHE A 532 -19.18 -13.09 13.24
N ASP A 533 -19.19 -12.26 14.27
CA ASP A 533 -18.06 -12.16 15.22
C ASP A 533 -17.82 -13.48 15.96
N ASP A 534 -18.87 -14.17 16.40
CA ASP A 534 -18.77 -15.46 17.07
C ASP A 534 -18.27 -16.54 16.10
N VAL A 535 -18.81 -16.58 14.87
CA VAL A 535 -18.36 -17.51 13.82
C VAL A 535 -16.90 -17.26 13.48
N ALA A 536 -16.48 -16.03 13.31
CA ALA A 536 -15.10 -15.65 12.98
C ALA A 536 -14.12 -16.06 14.09
N GLN A 537 -14.46 -15.84 15.37
CA GLN A 537 -13.65 -16.27 16.51
C GLN A 537 -13.53 -17.80 16.58
N LYS A 538 -14.61 -18.53 16.34
CA LYS A 538 -14.59 -20.00 16.31
C LYS A 538 -13.73 -20.55 15.17
N ILE A 539 -13.82 -19.97 13.98
CA ILE A 539 -12.96 -20.33 12.84
C ILE A 539 -11.49 -20.05 13.18
N ASN A 540 -11.19 -18.87 13.73
CA ASN A 540 -9.84 -18.52 14.14
C ASN A 540 -9.29 -19.51 15.19
N ALA A 541 -10.05 -19.82 16.22
CA ALA A 541 -9.66 -20.80 17.25
C ALA A 541 -9.44 -22.19 16.64
N MET A 542 -10.32 -22.65 15.75
CA MET A 542 -10.21 -23.97 15.09
C MET A 542 -8.91 -24.10 14.27
N ILE A 543 -8.48 -23.03 13.59
CA ILE A 543 -7.32 -23.08 12.70
C ILE A 543 -6.00 -22.97 13.49
N PHE A 544 -5.98 -22.23 14.59
CA PHE A 544 -4.74 -21.88 15.30
C PHE A 544 -4.59 -22.55 16.69
N SER A 545 -5.58 -23.35 17.14
CA SER A 545 -5.51 -24.14 18.38
C SER A 545 -4.40 -25.22 18.41
#